data_01f12d54c77e22ce9bf468c7b9af1c1c
#
_entry.id   01f12d54c77e22ce9bf468c7b9af1c1c
#
_cell.length_a   1.000
_cell.length_b   1.000
_cell.length_c   1.000
_cell.angle_alpha   90.00
_cell.angle_beta   90.00
_cell.angle_gamma   90.00
#
_symmetry.space_group_name_H-M   'P 1'
#
loop_
_entity.id
_entity.type
_entity.pdbx_description
1 polymer ?
#
loop_
_entity_poly.entity_id
_entity_poly.type
_entity_poly.pdbx_seq_one_letter_code
_entity_poly.pdbx_strand_id
1 'polypeptide(L)'
;SSSSVILIVKGTSNLLFADIVEQMQSLFLKNGENVSTYYIDEDANEVNYAIQLCRDRNPKGIVFLGGNLEYFKEDFAHIHIPCLLLTNNSSDLDFDNLSSVTTCDEQAAQSVIEYLAKKGHTSIGVVGGNLTETEISFRRFTGAKWGFKNSKLSFNQRLQYEPCRFSMEEGYQAAMRLLNRNTAITAIFAMSDLIALGTMRAIYDMGKRVPEDISIVGYDGIALSRYCVPRLTTVQQDTTQLAKKGVDLMLQRINYPYHATHKTTPFHLIEGESVMELNGDK
;
A
#
# COMPACT_ATOMS: atom_id res chain seq x y z
N SER A 1 -19.69 -29.89 2.48
CA SER A 1 -18.56 -29.09 2.03
C SER A 1 -17.94 -28.44 3.26
N SER A 2 -16.67 -28.71 3.53
CA SER A 2 -15.97 -28.04 4.64
C SER A 2 -15.91 -26.54 4.36
N SER A 3 -16.42 -25.73 5.28
CA SER A 3 -16.30 -24.29 5.19
C SER A 3 -14.82 -23.91 5.25
N SER A 4 -14.38 -22.98 4.40
CA SER A 4 -12.98 -22.54 4.27
C SER A 4 -12.83 -21.08 4.66
N VAL A 5 -11.58 -20.66 4.86
CA VAL A 5 -11.23 -19.23 4.93
C VAL A 5 -11.13 -18.70 3.50
N ILE A 6 -11.69 -17.52 3.26
CA ILE A 6 -11.64 -16.88 1.95
C ILE A 6 -10.69 -15.69 2.02
N LEU A 7 -9.81 -15.57 1.02
CA LEU A 7 -9.01 -14.38 0.77
C LEU A 7 -9.62 -13.62 -0.41
N ILE A 8 -9.91 -12.34 -0.24
CA ILE A 8 -10.34 -11.43 -1.31
C ILE A 8 -9.22 -10.44 -1.55
N VAL A 9 -8.65 -10.45 -2.74
CA VAL A 9 -7.47 -9.67 -3.10
C VAL A 9 -7.87 -8.59 -4.10
N LYS A 10 -7.68 -7.33 -3.73
CA LYS A 10 -7.93 -6.17 -4.61
C LYS A 10 -6.69 -5.88 -5.46
N GLY A 11 -6.85 -5.97 -6.77
CA GLY A 11 -5.77 -5.76 -7.71
C GLY A 11 -5.15 -7.08 -8.16
N THR A 12 -5.31 -7.40 -9.43
CA THR A 12 -4.86 -8.67 -10.01
C THR A 12 -3.35 -8.73 -10.25
N SER A 13 -2.66 -7.60 -10.19
CA SER A 13 -1.21 -7.48 -10.45
C SER A 13 -0.42 -6.91 -9.28
N ASN A 14 -0.99 -6.87 -8.09
CA ASN A 14 -0.30 -6.36 -6.89
C ASN A 14 0.68 -7.39 -6.34
N LEU A 15 1.98 -7.18 -6.59
CA LEU A 15 3.04 -8.12 -6.18
C LEU A 15 3.24 -8.20 -4.66
N LEU A 16 2.94 -7.12 -3.92
CA LEU A 16 2.93 -7.17 -2.45
C LEU A 16 1.86 -8.15 -1.96
N PHE A 17 0.66 -8.07 -2.52
CA PHE A 17 -0.43 -8.97 -2.15
C PHE A 17 -0.17 -10.40 -2.58
N ALA A 18 0.47 -10.62 -3.72
CA ALA A 18 0.85 -11.96 -4.17
C ALA A 18 1.77 -12.65 -3.14
N ASP A 19 2.75 -11.95 -2.61
CA ASP A 19 3.64 -12.46 -1.56
C ASP A 19 2.88 -12.77 -0.27
N ILE A 20 2.02 -11.85 0.18
CA ILE A 20 1.20 -12.06 1.38
C ILE A 20 0.26 -13.26 1.21
N VAL A 21 -0.40 -13.39 0.07
CA VAL A 21 -1.30 -14.51 -0.25
C VAL A 21 -0.56 -15.84 -0.15
N GLU A 22 0.62 -15.96 -0.77
CA GLU A 22 1.42 -17.18 -0.74
C GLU A 22 1.76 -17.58 0.70
N GLN A 23 2.20 -16.62 1.52
CA GLN A 23 2.53 -16.87 2.91
C GLN A 23 1.29 -17.26 3.73
N MET A 24 0.17 -16.57 3.55
CA MET A 24 -1.08 -16.85 4.28
C MET A 24 -1.63 -18.23 3.93
N GLN A 25 -1.63 -18.59 2.66
CA GLN A 25 -2.07 -19.93 2.22
C GLN A 25 -1.26 -21.02 2.91
N SER A 26 0.05 -20.89 2.96
CA SER A 26 0.93 -21.85 3.64
C SER A 26 0.64 -21.92 5.15
N LEU A 27 0.47 -20.77 5.80
CA LEU A 27 0.22 -20.71 7.25
C LEU A 27 -1.17 -21.29 7.62
N PHE A 28 -2.20 -20.99 6.85
CA PHE A 28 -3.53 -21.57 7.08
C PHE A 28 -3.50 -23.08 6.90
N LEU A 29 -2.86 -23.57 5.84
CA LEU A 29 -2.75 -25.00 5.58
C LEU A 29 -2.04 -25.74 6.72
N LYS A 30 -0.97 -25.18 7.26
CA LYS A 30 -0.24 -25.74 8.43
C LYS A 30 -1.13 -25.84 9.66
N ASN A 31 -2.15 -25.02 9.77
CA ASN A 31 -3.11 -25.01 10.87
C ASN A 31 -4.39 -25.80 10.53
N GLY A 32 -4.38 -26.59 9.46
CA GLY A 32 -5.51 -27.43 9.07
C GLY A 32 -6.68 -26.71 8.43
N GLU A 33 -6.48 -25.45 7.99
CA GLU A 33 -7.53 -24.66 7.36
C GLU A 33 -7.36 -24.63 5.84
N ASN A 34 -8.47 -24.90 5.13
CA ASN A 34 -8.51 -24.73 3.69
C ASN A 34 -8.73 -23.25 3.34
N VAL A 35 -8.11 -22.80 2.26
CA VAL A 35 -8.17 -21.42 1.79
C VAL A 35 -8.61 -21.38 0.34
N SER A 36 -9.53 -20.49 0.03
CA SER A 36 -9.91 -20.13 -1.33
C SER A 36 -9.57 -18.66 -1.58
N THR A 37 -8.94 -18.35 -2.71
CA THR A 37 -8.51 -17.01 -3.03
C THR A 37 -9.27 -16.48 -4.25
N TYR A 38 -9.76 -15.25 -4.14
CA TYR A 38 -10.52 -14.55 -5.18
C TYR A 38 -9.88 -13.21 -5.46
N TYR A 39 -9.60 -12.94 -6.73
CA TYR A 39 -9.03 -11.68 -7.17
C TYR A 39 -10.11 -10.81 -7.79
N ILE A 40 -10.17 -9.55 -7.37
CA ILE A 40 -11.09 -8.56 -7.90
C ILE A 40 -10.32 -7.32 -8.35
N ASP A 41 -10.91 -6.50 -9.21
CA ASP A 41 -10.32 -5.24 -9.63
C ASP A 41 -10.12 -4.29 -8.45
N GLU A 42 -9.08 -3.46 -8.51
CA GLU A 42 -8.78 -2.52 -7.42
C GLU A 42 -9.90 -1.52 -7.13
N ASP A 43 -10.77 -1.23 -8.10
CA ASP A 43 -11.92 -0.34 -7.94
C ASP A 43 -13.23 -1.08 -7.61
N ALA A 44 -13.22 -2.40 -7.56
CA ALA A 44 -14.40 -3.19 -7.23
C ALA A 44 -14.79 -3.03 -5.75
N ASN A 45 -16.07 -3.25 -5.46
CA ASN A 45 -16.58 -3.24 -4.09
C ASN A 45 -16.36 -4.61 -3.44
N GLU A 46 -15.31 -4.72 -2.63
CA GLU A 46 -14.92 -5.94 -1.94
C GLU A 46 -15.96 -6.42 -0.92
N VAL A 47 -16.68 -5.51 -0.31
CA VAL A 47 -17.69 -5.86 0.71
C VAL A 47 -18.91 -6.50 0.06
N ASN A 48 -19.41 -5.95 -1.05
CA ASN A 48 -20.51 -6.57 -1.81
C ASN A 48 -20.10 -7.95 -2.34
N TYR A 49 -18.89 -8.07 -2.81
CA TYR A 49 -18.34 -9.35 -3.26
C TYR A 49 -18.29 -10.36 -2.11
N ALA A 50 -17.85 -9.93 -0.93
CA ALA A 50 -17.81 -10.78 0.27
C ALA A 50 -19.20 -11.23 0.72
N ILE A 51 -20.20 -10.35 0.67
CA ILE A 51 -21.59 -10.68 0.99
C ILE A 51 -22.09 -11.81 0.07
N GLN A 52 -21.80 -11.72 -1.22
CA GLN A 52 -22.16 -12.77 -2.18
C GLN A 52 -21.45 -14.08 -1.86
N LEU A 53 -20.17 -14.05 -1.55
CA LEU A 53 -19.41 -15.26 -1.16
C LEU A 53 -19.93 -15.88 0.13
N CYS A 54 -20.38 -15.09 1.09
CA CYS A 54 -21.03 -15.60 2.31
C CYS A 54 -22.28 -16.43 1.99
N ARG A 55 -23.09 -15.96 1.05
CA ARG A 55 -24.29 -16.67 0.61
C ARG A 55 -23.96 -17.95 -0.14
N ASP A 56 -22.97 -17.91 -1.03
CA ASP A 56 -22.68 -19.01 -1.95
C ASP A 56 -21.77 -20.08 -1.33
N ARG A 57 -20.88 -19.70 -0.41
CA ARG A 57 -19.81 -20.57 0.08
C ARG A 57 -19.84 -20.83 1.58
N ASN A 58 -20.55 -20.05 2.35
CA ASN A 58 -20.62 -20.14 3.81
C ASN A 58 -19.22 -20.28 4.46
N PRO A 59 -18.30 -19.30 4.27
CA PRO A 59 -16.95 -19.41 4.79
C PRO A 59 -16.88 -19.27 6.32
N LYS A 60 -15.80 -19.73 6.93
CA LYS A 60 -15.51 -19.54 8.36
C LYS A 60 -15.06 -18.12 8.67
N GLY A 61 -14.38 -17.49 7.74
CA GLY A 61 -13.84 -16.15 7.87
C GLY A 61 -13.38 -15.61 6.53
N ILE A 62 -13.24 -14.30 6.44
CA ILE A 62 -12.80 -13.62 5.21
C ILE A 62 -11.65 -12.69 5.56
N VAL A 63 -10.57 -12.77 4.76
CA VAL A 63 -9.44 -11.83 4.77
C VAL A 63 -9.53 -10.96 3.53
N PHE A 64 -9.56 -9.64 3.76
CA PHE A 64 -9.50 -8.65 2.69
C PHE A 64 -8.07 -8.14 2.57
N LEU A 65 -7.45 -8.34 1.42
CA LEU A 65 -6.16 -7.72 1.08
C LEU A 65 -6.44 -6.45 0.27
N GLY A 66 -6.28 -5.32 0.94
CA GLY A 66 -6.74 -4.03 0.44
C GLY A 66 -8.24 -3.81 0.67
N GLY A 67 -8.62 -2.58 0.87
CA GLY A 67 -10.03 -2.25 1.09
C GLY A 67 -10.26 -0.76 1.12
N ASN A 68 -11.40 -0.34 0.60
CA ASN A 68 -11.92 1.02 0.73
C ASN A 68 -12.90 1.06 1.90
N LEU A 69 -12.57 1.80 2.95
CA LEU A 69 -13.37 1.85 4.18
C LEU A 69 -14.79 2.36 3.96
N GLU A 70 -15.05 3.10 2.89
CA GLU A 70 -16.41 3.55 2.55
C GLU A 70 -17.34 2.36 2.31
N TYR A 71 -16.88 1.35 1.58
CA TYR A 71 -17.68 0.15 1.33
C TYR A 71 -17.95 -0.64 2.62
N PHE A 72 -17.00 -0.64 3.56
CA PHE A 72 -17.22 -1.25 4.87
C PHE A 72 -18.26 -0.48 5.69
N LYS A 73 -18.23 0.85 5.67
CA LYS A 73 -19.22 1.69 6.36
C LYS A 73 -20.63 1.43 5.84
N GLU A 74 -20.77 1.27 4.53
CA GLU A 74 -22.08 1.12 3.88
C GLU A 74 -22.72 -0.23 4.14
N ASP A 75 -21.96 -1.33 3.97
CA ASP A 75 -22.56 -2.66 3.84
C ASP A 75 -21.99 -3.74 4.74
N PHE A 76 -20.87 -3.52 5.42
CA PHE A 76 -20.22 -4.57 6.21
C PHE A 76 -21.09 -5.13 7.33
N ALA A 77 -22.05 -4.37 7.84
CA ALA A 77 -23.00 -4.83 8.87
C ALA A 77 -23.79 -6.09 8.45
N HIS A 78 -23.86 -6.39 7.16
CA HIS A 78 -24.50 -7.59 6.64
C HIS A 78 -23.63 -8.85 6.75
N ILE A 79 -22.37 -8.73 7.16
CA ILE A 79 -21.44 -9.84 7.33
C ILE A 79 -21.31 -10.14 8.82
N HIS A 80 -21.56 -11.40 9.21
CA HIS A 80 -21.60 -11.80 10.62
C HIS A 80 -20.47 -12.74 11.03
N ILE A 81 -19.63 -13.16 10.09
CA ILE A 81 -18.46 -14.00 10.35
C ILE A 81 -17.23 -13.14 10.65
N PRO A 82 -16.19 -13.71 11.29
CA PRO A 82 -14.94 -12.99 11.52
C PRO A 82 -14.28 -12.55 10.22
N CYS A 83 -13.89 -11.31 10.15
CA CYS A 83 -13.20 -10.72 9.01
C CYS A 83 -11.92 -10.00 9.45
N LEU A 84 -10.96 -9.94 8.54
CA LEU A 84 -9.68 -9.28 8.72
C LEU A 84 -9.41 -8.38 7.52
N LEU A 85 -9.08 -7.12 7.77
CA LEU A 85 -8.60 -6.20 6.75
C LEU A 85 -7.08 -6.08 6.87
N LEU A 86 -6.36 -6.41 5.80
CA LEU A 86 -4.92 -6.20 5.69
C LEU A 86 -4.62 -4.97 4.83
N THR A 87 -3.57 -4.25 5.20
CA THR A 87 -3.03 -3.10 4.48
C THR A 87 -3.90 -1.84 4.49
N ASN A 88 -5.03 -1.84 5.21
CA ASN A 88 -5.73 -0.63 5.62
C ASN A 88 -6.23 -0.81 7.05
N ASN A 89 -6.48 0.29 7.73
CA ASN A 89 -6.81 0.29 9.16
C ASN A 89 -8.31 0.51 9.35
N SER A 90 -8.99 -0.47 9.95
CA SER A 90 -10.42 -0.42 10.23
C SER A 90 -10.75 -0.04 11.68
N SER A 91 -9.77 0.43 12.47
CA SER A 91 -9.97 0.71 13.90
C SER A 91 -11.01 1.79 14.18
N ASP A 92 -11.21 2.72 13.24
CA ASP A 92 -12.24 3.77 13.36
C ASP A 92 -13.64 3.29 12.97
N LEU A 93 -13.77 2.07 12.48
CA LEU A 93 -15.06 1.43 12.19
C LEU A 93 -15.47 0.58 13.40
N ASP A 94 -16.69 0.76 13.83
CA ASP A 94 -17.21 0.09 15.04
C ASP A 94 -17.85 -1.25 14.70
N PHE A 95 -17.01 -2.23 14.26
CA PHE A 95 -17.44 -3.59 13.99
C PHE A 95 -16.64 -4.59 14.81
N ASP A 96 -17.31 -5.31 15.71
CA ASP A 96 -16.66 -6.31 16.56
C ASP A 96 -16.06 -7.49 15.79
N ASN A 97 -16.52 -7.73 14.57
CA ASN A 97 -16.04 -8.84 13.73
C ASN A 97 -15.09 -8.42 12.61
N LEU A 98 -14.58 -7.18 12.64
CA LEU A 98 -13.62 -6.69 11.66
C LEU A 98 -12.32 -6.26 12.34
N SER A 99 -11.33 -7.13 12.30
CA SER A 99 -9.97 -6.84 12.76
C SER A 99 -9.14 -6.25 11.63
N SER A 100 -8.01 -5.63 11.96
CA SER A 100 -7.07 -5.14 10.93
C SER A 100 -5.61 -5.34 11.34
N VAL A 101 -4.77 -5.58 10.33
CA VAL A 101 -3.31 -5.57 10.46
C VAL A 101 -2.75 -4.72 9.33
N THR A 102 -1.97 -3.71 9.66
CA THR A 102 -1.47 -2.74 8.68
C THR A 102 -0.10 -2.22 9.07
N THR A 103 0.64 -1.76 8.07
CA THR A 103 1.81 -0.91 8.27
C THR A 103 1.35 0.46 8.78
N CYS A 104 2.18 1.15 9.55
CA CYS A 104 1.91 2.52 9.97
C CYS A 104 2.20 3.48 8.81
N ASP A 105 1.24 3.60 7.89
CA ASP A 105 1.42 4.27 6.60
C ASP A 105 1.74 5.77 6.72
N GLU A 106 1.14 6.46 7.69
CA GLU A 106 1.40 7.88 7.93
C GLU A 106 2.86 8.11 8.34
N GLN A 107 3.37 7.32 9.28
CA GLN A 107 4.76 7.41 9.73
C GLN A 107 5.73 7.01 8.62
N ALA A 108 5.41 5.99 7.86
CA ALA A 108 6.24 5.52 6.76
C ALA A 108 6.37 6.60 5.66
N ALA A 109 5.26 7.18 5.23
CA ALA A 109 5.27 8.24 4.23
C ALA A 109 5.97 9.50 4.75
N GLN A 110 5.76 9.86 6.01
CA GLN A 110 6.49 10.95 6.66
C GLN A 110 8.00 10.72 6.59
N SER A 111 8.45 9.51 6.90
CA SER A 111 9.87 9.17 6.87
C SER A 111 10.49 9.30 5.48
N VAL A 112 9.73 9.01 4.42
CA VAL A 112 10.19 9.16 3.04
C VAL A 112 10.48 10.62 2.70
N ILE A 113 9.54 11.51 3.02
CA ILE A 113 9.72 12.95 2.74
C ILE A 113 10.88 13.50 3.56
N GLU A 114 10.97 13.16 4.84
CA GLU A 114 12.09 13.60 5.70
C GLU A 114 13.44 13.06 5.20
N TYR A 115 13.48 11.82 4.71
CA TYR A 115 14.66 11.24 4.10
C TYR A 115 15.10 12.03 2.87
N LEU A 116 14.18 12.34 1.96
CA LEU A 116 14.49 13.15 0.78
C LEU A 116 14.91 14.58 1.13
N ALA A 117 14.26 15.17 2.12
CA ALA A 117 14.64 16.51 2.60
C ALA A 117 16.06 16.53 3.17
N LYS A 118 16.46 15.52 3.93
CA LYS A 118 17.83 15.36 4.45
C LYS A 118 18.86 15.17 3.33
N LYS A 119 18.44 14.61 2.20
CA LYS A 119 19.27 14.47 0.99
C LYS A 119 19.34 15.79 0.19
N GLY A 120 18.71 16.87 0.66
CA GLY A 120 18.77 18.19 0.05
C GLY A 120 17.66 18.49 -0.95
N HIS A 121 16.71 17.59 -1.14
CA HIS A 121 15.58 17.83 -2.05
C HIS A 121 14.56 18.77 -1.40
N THR A 122 14.17 19.79 -2.14
CA THR A 122 13.18 20.79 -1.71
C THR A 122 11.94 20.82 -2.59
N SER A 123 12.04 20.34 -3.83
CA SER A 123 10.93 20.24 -4.76
C SER A 123 10.64 18.76 -5.00
N ILE A 124 9.70 18.22 -4.22
CA ILE A 124 9.41 16.79 -4.19
C ILE A 124 8.00 16.56 -4.72
N GLY A 125 7.90 15.74 -5.77
CA GLY A 125 6.62 15.27 -6.29
C GLY A 125 6.15 14.01 -5.58
N VAL A 126 4.85 13.78 -5.60
CA VAL A 126 4.21 12.59 -5.02
C VAL A 126 3.25 12.00 -6.04
N VAL A 127 3.36 10.71 -6.29
CA VAL A 127 2.48 9.97 -7.21
C VAL A 127 1.83 8.82 -6.44
N GLY A 128 0.52 8.79 -6.42
CA GLY A 128 -0.23 7.80 -5.64
C GLY A 128 -1.67 7.68 -6.10
N GLY A 129 -2.51 7.03 -5.29
CA GLY A 129 -3.91 6.81 -5.59
C GLY A 129 -4.81 8.01 -5.27
N ASN A 130 -6.09 7.74 -5.29
CA ASN A 130 -7.09 8.74 -4.91
C ASN A 130 -6.92 9.19 -3.47
N LEU A 131 -7.15 10.48 -3.23
CA LEU A 131 -7.04 11.10 -1.92
C LEU A 131 -8.41 11.19 -1.20
N THR A 132 -9.26 10.21 -1.41
CA THR A 132 -10.47 10.03 -0.60
C THR A 132 -10.06 9.54 0.78
N GLU A 133 -10.63 10.11 1.84
CA GLU A 133 -10.25 9.83 3.24
C GLU A 133 -10.31 8.34 3.61
N THR A 134 -11.09 7.55 2.91
CA THR A 134 -11.30 6.13 3.14
C THR A 134 -10.28 5.23 2.45
N GLU A 135 -9.41 5.77 1.61
CA GLU A 135 -8.41 5.01 0.87
C GLU A 135 -7.02 5.12 1.48
N ILE A 136 -6.19 4.10 1.23
CA ILE A 136 -4.84 4.02 1.79
C ILE A 136 -3.94 5.17 1.34
N SER A 137 -4.11 5.66 0.12
CA SER A 137 -3.33 6.79 -0.39
C SER A 137 -3.54 8.07 0.41
N PHE A 138 -4.72 8.26 1.00
CA PHE A 138 -4.97 9.40 1.89
C PHE A 138 -4.09 9.33 3.14
N ARG A 139 -3.91 8.16 3.73
CA ARG A 139 -3.04 7.97 4.90
C ARG A 139 -1.58 8.27 4.55
N ARG A 140 -1.10 7.75 3.43
CA ARG A 140 0.27 8.02 2.95
C ARG A 140 0.45 9.49 2.58
N PHE A 141 -0.55 10.11 1.98
CA PHE A 141 -0.56 11.54 1.69
C PHE A 141 -0.52 12.39 2.96
N THR A 142 -1.30 12.03 3.97
CA THR A 142 -1.29 12.70 5.28
C THR A 142 0.10 12.66 5.90
N GLY A 143 0.74 11.49 5.90
CA GLY A 143 2.11 11.33 6.38
C GLY A 143 3.12 12.15 5.57
N ALA A 144 2.98 12.16 4.23
CA ALA A 144 3.82 12.99 3.39
C ALA A 144 3.70 14.48 3.74
N LYS A 145 2.49 14.99 3.97
CA LYS A 145 2.27 16.38 4.41
C LYS A 145 2.96 16.67 5.76
N TRP A 146 2.91 15.74 6.69
CA TRP A 146 3.64 15.86 7.96
C TRP A 146 5.16 15.95 7.71
N GLY A 147 5.67 15.14 6.80
CA GLY A 147 7.08 15.16 6.40
C GLY A 147 7.51 16.52 5.82
N PHE A 148 6.71 17.08 4.93
CA PHE A 148 6.94 18.42 4.38
C PHE A 148 6.95 19.47 5.48
N LYS A 149 5.97 19.46 6.36
CA LYS A 149 5.86 20.41 7.46
C LYS A 149 7.05 20.31 8.42
N ASN A 150 7.42 19.11 8.84
CA ASN A 150 8.55 18.88 9.74
C ASN A 150 9.88 19.28 9.12
N SER A 151 10.01 19.14 7.81
CA SER A 151 11.20 19.51 7.06
C SER A 151 11.20 20.99 6.64
N LYS A 152 10.19 21.76 7.03
CA LYS A 152 10.00 23.17 6.68
C LYS A 152 9.97 23.40 5.17
N LEU A 153 9.40 22.46 4.42
CA LEU A 153 9.22 22.53 2.99
C LEU A 153 7.77 22.89 2.67
N SER A 154 7.60 23.77 1.69
CA SER A 154 6.27 24.04 1.15
C SER A 154 5.78 22.89 0.29
N PHE A 155 4.47 22.66 0.30
CA PHE A 155 3.83 21.66 -0.52
C PHE A 155 2.58 22.25 -1.18
N ASN A 156 2.54 22.17 -2.51
CA ASN A 156 1.40 22.58 -3.32
C ASN A 156 0.85 21.32 -4.02
N GLN A 157 -0.31 20.86 -3.58
CA GLN A 157 -0.91 19.64 -4.10
C GLN A 157 -1.11 19.67 -5.62
N ARG A 158 -1.54 20.81 -6.17
CA ARG A 158 -1.77 20.95 -7.60
C ARG A 158 -0.51 20.77 -8.45
N LEU A 159 0.63 21.19 -7.92
CA LEU A 159 1.92 21.15 -8.62
C LEU A 159 2.76 19.93 -8.26
N GLN A 160 2.47 19.26 -7.15
CA GLN A 160 3.35 18.22 -6.61
C GLN A 160 2.68 16.86 -6.43
N TYR A 161 1.36 16.74 -6.58
CA TYR A 161 0.67 15.47 -6.49
C TYR A 161 0.00 15.09 -7.81
N GLU A 162 0.17 13.83 -8.23
CA GLU A 162 -0.52 13.28 -9.38
C GLU A 162 -1.17 11.94 -9.02
N PRO A 163 -2.51 11.84 -9.13
CA PRO A 163 -3.19 10.58 -8.85
C PRO A 163 -3.08 9.59 -10.01
N CYS A 164 -3.01 8.31 -9.69
CA CYS A 164 -3.07 7.22 -10.66
C CYS A 164 -3.50 5.91 -9.98
N ARG A 165 -3.80 4.89 -10.77
CA ARG A 165 -3.98 3.54 -10.29
C ARG A 165 -2.60 2.91 -9.98
N PHE A 166 -2.59 1.85 -9.16
CA PHE A 166 -1.37 1.17 -8.71
C PHE A 166 -0.86 0.18 -9.76
N SER A 167 -0.32 0.70 -10.86
CA SER A 167 0.30 -0.10 -11.92
C SER A 167 1.49 0.62 -12.53
N MET A 168 2.35 -0.12 -13.22
CA MET A 168 3.49 0.47 -13.93
C MET A 168 3.03 1.42 -15.05
N GLU A 169 2.04 1.01 -15.84
CA GLU A 169 1.50 1.84 -16.94
C GLU A 169 0.91 3.15 -16.41
N GLU A 170 0.08 3.07 -15.39
CA GLU A 170 -0.56 4.27 -14.82
C GLU A 170 0.46 5.17 -14.11
N GLY A 171 1.45 4.58 -13.46
CA GLY A 171 2.58 5.33 -12.87
C GLY A 171 3.42 6.05 -13.92
N TYR A 172 3.66 5.40 -15.05
CA TYR A 172 4.33 6.00 -16.21
C TYR A 172 3.58 7.24 -16.71
N GLN A 173 2.30 7.11 -16.97
CA GLN A 173 1.47 8.23 -17.45
C GLN A 173 1.38 9.37 -16.43
N ALA A 174 1.21 9.04 -15.16
CA ALA A 174 1.16 10.03 -14.09
C ALA A 174 2.47 10.81 -13.96
N ALA A 175 3.60 10.12 -14.02
CA ALA A 175 4.91 10.76 -13.97
C ALA A 175 5.11 11.72 -15.16
N MET A 176 4.71 11.31 -16.35
CA MET A 176 4.75 12.18 -17.52
C MET A 176 3.94 13.46 -17.31
N ARG A 177 2.71 13.34 -16.81
CA ARG A 177 1.85 14.51 -16.53
C ARG A 177 2.48 15.43 -15.47
N LEU A 178 2.95 14.85 -14.38
CA LEU A 178 3.53 15.60 -13.27
C LEU A 178 4.79 16.37 -13.69
N LEU A 179 5.72 15.69 -14.34
CA LEU A 179 7.01 16.29 -14.74
C LEU A 179 6.86 17.30 -15.87
N ASN A 180 5.88 17.13 -16.76
CA ASN A 180 5.55 18.13 -17.76
C ASN A 180 4.94 19.39 -17.13
N ARG A 181 4.18 19.24 -16.05
CA ARG A 181 3.54 20.33 -15.32
C ARG A 181 4.49 21.06 -14.39
N ASN A 182 5.45 20.35 -13.81
CA ASN A 182 6.38 20.90 -12.82
C ASN A 182 7.82 20.42 -13.08
N THR A 183 8.57 21.22 -13.81
CA THR A 183 9.96 20.92 -14.19
C THR A 183 10.97 21.15 -13.07
N ALA A 184 10.55 21.73 -11.94
CA ALA A 184 11.42 21.98 -10.80
C ALA A 184 11.63 20.73 -9.92
N ILE A 185 10.82 19.71 -10.07
CA ILE A 185 10.89 18.49 -9.26
C ILE A 185 12.25 17.80 -9.42
N THR A 186 12.90 17.51 -8.30
CA THR A 186 14.17 16.78 -8.23
C THR A 186 14.06 15.41 -7.60
N ALA A 187 12.93 15.11 -6.94
CA ALA A 187 12.65 13.82 -6.35
C ALA A 187 11.17 13.51 -6.41
N ILE A 188 10.83 12.24 -6.49
CA ILE A 188 9.45 11.75 -6.47
C ILE A 188 9.32 10.66 -5.41
N PHE A 189 8.30 10.80 -4.57
CA PHE A 189 7.78 9.71 -3.75
C PHE A 189 6.63 9.04 -4.50
N ALA A 190 6.82 7.79 -4.89
CA ALA A 190 5.80 6.95 -5.51
C ALA A 190 5.20 6.02 -4.45
N MET A 191 3.88 6.02 -4.31
CA MET A 191 3.18 5.30 -3.24
C MET A 191 3.08 3.80 -3.43
N SER A 192 3.69 3.25 -4.47
CA SER A 192 3.99 1.82 -4.64
C SER A 192 5.21 1.63 -5.51
N ASP A 193 5.85 0.48 -5.40
CA ASP A 193 7.02 0.16 -6.24
C ASP A 193 6.63 0.02 -7.71
N LEU A 194 5.42 -0.46 -8.01
CA LEU A 194 4.94 -0.52 -9.41
C LEU A 194 4.80 0.87 -10.01
N ILE A 195 4.24 1.82 -9.26
CA ILE A 195 4.20 3.23 -9.67
C ILE A 195 5.62 3.77 -9.85
N ALA A 196 6.52 3.45 -8.93
CA ALA A 196 7.92 3.88 -9.00
C ALA A 196 8.62 3.37 -10.26
N LEU A 197 8.43 2.10 -10.62
CA LEU A 197 9.02 1.51 -11.83
C LEU A 197 8.49 2.19 -13.10
N GLY A 198 7.19 2.45 -13.17
CA GLY A 198 6.61 3.22 -14.28
C GLY A 198 7.18 4.64 -14.34
N THR A 199 7.34 5.29 -13.20
CA THR A 199 7.93 6.62 -13.08
C THR A 199 9.39 6.64 -13.57
N MET A 200 10.19 5.64 -13.21
CA MET A 200 11.57 5.51 -13.70
C MET A 200 11.63 5.42 -15.22
N ARG A 201 10.75 4.64 -15.81
CA ARG A 201 10.68 4.52 -17.27
C ARG A 201 10.27 5.84 -17.92
N ALA A 202 9.31 6.56 -17.37
CA ALA A 202 8.89 7.86 -17.85
C ALA A 202 10.05 8.86 -17.86
N ILE A 203 10.83 8.90 -16.77
CA ILE A 203 12.00 9.77 -16.64
C ILE A 203 13.04 9.44 -17.73
N TYR A 204 13.30 8.15 -17.94
CA TYR A 204 14.22 7.72 -18.98
C TYR A 204 13.73 8.13 -20.39
N ASP A 205 12.45 7.94 -20.68
CA ASP A 205 11.86 8.31 -21.97
C ASP A 205 11.84 9.85 -22.18
N MET A 206 11.88 10.63 -21.11
CA MET A 206 12.04 12.10 -21.17
C MET A 206 13.50 12.54 -21.33
N GLY A 207 14.44 11.61 -21.49
CA GLY A 207 15.85 11.91 -21.64
C GLY A 207 16.56 12.29 -20.36
N LYS A 208 15.98 11.96 -19.20
CA LYS A 208 16.55 12.24 -17.88
C LYS A 208 17.03 10.97 -17.19
N ARG A 209 17.83 11.14 -16.15
CA ARG A 209 18.49 10.03 -15.44
C ARG A 209 17.97 9.90 -14.01
N VAL A 210 17.92 8.67 -13.52
CA VAL A 210 17.66 8.34 -12.13
C VAL A 210 18.96 7.74 -11.55
N PRO A 211 19.54 8.29 -10.49
CA PRO A 211 19.05 9.39 -9.63
C PRO A 211 19.57 10.78 -10.01
N GLU A 212 20.42 10.92 -11.04
CA GLU A 212 21.21 12.14 -11.26
C GLU A 212 20.33 13.36 -11.54
N ASP A 213 19.26 13.20 -12.30
CA ASP A 213 18.34 14.29 -12.62
C ASP A 213 17.09 14.28 -11.72
N ILE A 214 16.57 13.11 -11.41
CA ILE A 214 15.42 12.92 -10.53
C ILE A 214 15.63 11.69 -9.66
N SER A 215 15.53 11.87 -8.35
CA SER A 215 15.56 10.79 -7.37
C SER A 215 14.17 10.18 -7.18
N ILE A 216 14.10 8.87 -6.86
CA ILE A 216 12.83 8.19 -6.65
C ILE A 216 12.91 7.34 -5.38
N VAL A 217 11.84 7.42 -4.57
CA VAL A 217 11.57 6.49 -3.48
C VAL A 217 10.24 5.82 -3.75
N GLY A 218 10.21 4.50 -3.65
CA GLY A 218 9.00 3.69 -3.77
C GLY A 218 8.38 3.34 -2.42
N TYR A 219 7.44 2.42 -2.46
CA TYR A 219 6.70 1.94 -1.29
C TYR A 219 6.24 0.50 -1.57
N ASP A 220 6.41 -0.39 -0.66
CA ASP A 220 6.11 -1.81 -0.54
C ASP A 220 7.35 -2.66 -0.33
N GLY A 221 8.44 -2.41 -1.03
CA GLY A 221 9.65 -3.24 -0.96
C GLY A 221 9.48 -4.59 -1.65
N ILE A 222 8.82 -4.62 -2.82
CA ILE A 222 8.66 -5.84 -3.61
C ILE A 222 10.00 -6.32 -4.15
N ALA A 223 10.09 -7.61 -4.50
CA ALA A 223 11.35 -8.20 -4.99
C ALA A 223 11.94 -7.45 -6.19
N LEU A 224 11.10 -6.96 -7.11
CA LEU A 224 11.55 -6.19 -8.28
C LEU A 224 12.37 -4.96 -7.92
N SER A 225 12.16 -4.37 -6.75
CA SER A 225 12.93 -3.20 -6.30
C SER A 225 14.42 -3.49 -6.17
N ARG A 226 14.80 -4.76 -6.00
CA ARG A 226 16.19 -5.21 -5.87
C ARG A 226 16.86 -5.53 -7.20
N TYR A 227 16.08 -5.69 -8.26
CA TYR A 227 16.57 -6.16 -9.56
C TYR A 227 16.39 -5.14 -10.67
N CYS A 228 15.71 -4.03 -10.43
CA CYS A 228 15.67 -2.92 -11.38
C CYS A 228 17.00 -2.14 -11.36
N VAL A 229 17.27 -1.41 -12.45
CA VAL A 229 18.48 -0.60 -12.58
C VAL A 229 18.07 0.86 -12.79
N PRO A 230 18.43 1.77 -11.87
CA PRO A 230 19.09 1.54 -10.58
C PRO A 230 18.19 0.78 -9.59
N ARG A 231 18.77 0.16 -8.56
CA ARG A 231 17.99 -0.42 -7.48
C ARG A 231 17.16 0.64 -6.79
N LEU A 232 15.89 0.33 -6.56
CA LEU A 232 14.95 1.29 -6.00
C LEU A 232 15.12 1.43 -4.49
N THR A 233 15.32 2.65 -4.01
CA THR A 233 15.12 2.99 -2.61
C THR A 233 13.63 2.95 -2.31
N THR A 234 13.21 2.21 -1.28
CA THR A 234 11.80 1.99 -1.02
C THR A 234 11.51 1.74 0.46
N VAL A 235 10.29 2.04 0.88
CA VAL A 235 9.78 1.59 2.17
C VAL A 235 9.33 0.15 2.03
N GLN A 236 9.98 -0.76 2.75
CA GLN A 236 9.58 -2.16 2.81
C GLN A 236 8.49 -2.36 3.84
N GLN A 237 7.34 -2.89 3.41
CA GLN A 237 6.35 -3.45 4.31
C GLN A 237 6.77 -4.87 4.71
N ASP A 238 6.59 -5.23 5.98
CA ASP A 238 6.97 -6.54 6.49
C ASP A 238 5.87 -7.57 6.15
N THR A 239 5.94 -8.16 4.97
CA THR A 239 4.94 -9.12 4.48
C THR A 239 4.86 -10.37 5.34
N THR A 240 5.98 -10.80 5.91
CA THR A 240 6.03 -11.96 6.81
C THR A 240 5.22 -11.70 8.08
N GLN A 241 5.40 -10.54 8.70
CA GLN A 241 4.62 -10.18 9.88
C GLN A 241 3.16 -9.89 9.55
N LEU A 242 2.88 -9.23 8.43
CA LEU A 242 1.50 -9.01 7.97
C LEU A 242 0.76 -10.34 7.82
N ALA A 243 1.37 -11.30 7.14
CA ALA A 243 0.78 -12.63 6.94
C ALA A 243 0.62 -13.38 8.26
N LYS A 244 1.66 -13.43 9.09
CA LYS A 244 1.65 -14.19 10.35
C LYS A 244 0.64 -13.62 11.35
N LYS A 245 0.71 -12.32 11.60
CA LYS A 245 -0.26 -11.65 12.50
C LYS A 245 -1.68 -11.77 11.99
N GLY A 246 -1.86 -11.67 10.68
CA GLY A 246 -3.17 -11.82 10.05
C GLY A 246 -3.75 -13.21 10.23
N VAL A 247 -2.96 -14.26 9.97
CA VAL A 247 -3.40 -15.65 10.15
C VAL A 247 -3.70 -15.94 11.62
N ASP A 248 -2.79 -15.57 12.53
CA ASP A 248 -2.98 -15.78 13.96
C ASP A 248 -4.27 -15.11 14.46
N LEU A 249 -4.53 -13.87 14.04
CA LEU A 249 -5.76 -13.15 14.38
C LEU A 249 -7.01 -13.84 13.83
N MET A 250 -6.98 -14.22 12.56
CA MET A 250 -8.13 -14.91 11.95
C MET A 250 -8.44 -16.22 12.65
N LEU A 251 -7.43 -17.04 12.94
CA LEU A 251 -7.63 -18.31 13.64
C LEU A 251 -8.18 -18.10 15.06
N GLN A 252 -7.69 -17.09 15.78
CA GLN A 252 -8.22 -16.74 17.09
C GLN A 252 -9.68 -16.32 17.00
N ARG A 253 -10.05 -15.49 16.02
CA ARG A 253 -11.43 -14.98 15.89
C ARG A 253 -12.40 -16.03 15.41
N ILE A 254 -11.98 -16.99 14.61
CA ILE A 254 -12.82 -18.14 14.21
C ILE A 254 -13.15 -18.99 15.44
N ASN A 255 -12.19 -19.25 16.31
CA ASN A 255 -12.36 -20.08 17.49
C ASN A 255 -12.99 -19.33 18.68
N TYR A 256 -12.68 -18.04 18.80
CA TYR A 256 -13.13 -17.19 19.92
C TYR A 256 -13.56 -15.82 19.39
N PRO A 257 -14.80 -15.65 18.89
CA PRO A 257 -15.23 -14.43 18.20
C PRO A 257 -15.67 -13.31 19.18
N TYR A 258 -14.72 -12.77 19.96
CA TYR A 258 -15.08 -11.72 20.95
C TYR A 258 -15.08 -10.32 20.35
N HIS A 259 -13.89 -9.71 20.19
CA HIS A 259 -13.75 -8.32 19.78
C HIS A 259 -12.74 -8.19 18.66
N ALA A 260 -12.96 -7.17 17.83
CA ALA A 260 -11.99 -6.79 16.81
C ALA A 260 -10.66 -6.39 17.47
N THR A 261 -9.56 -6.79 16.85
CA THR A 261 -8.21 -6.42 17.24
C THR A 261 -7.53 -5.72 16.06
N HIS A 262 -6.84 -4.60 16.34
CA HIS A 262 -6.15 -3.82 15.33
C HIS A 262 -4.67 -3.76 15.68
N LYS A 263 -3.82 -4.27 14.77
CA LYS A 263 -2.37 -4.35 14.97
C LYS A 263 -1.64 -3.64 13.85
N THR A 264 -0.46 -3.15 14.17
CA THR A 264 0.47 -2.58 13.18
C THR A 264 1.71 -3.46 13.06
N THR A 265 2.34 -3.40 11.89
CA THR A 265 3.62 -4.05 11.61
C THR A 265 4.68 -2.98 11.34
N PRO A 266 5.97 -3.30 11.59
CA PRO A 266 7.04 -2.37 11.29
C PRO A 266 7.24 -2.17 9.80
N PHE A 267 7.90 -1.06 9.46
CA PHE A 267 8.39 -0.79 8.11
C PHE A 267 9.88 -0.44 8.18
N HIS A 268 10.57 -0.59 7.05
CA HIS A 268 11.98 -0.24 6.93
C HIS A 268 12.23 0.50 5.63
N LEU A 269 12.94 1.63 5.71
CA LEU A 269 13.45 2.27 4.52
C LEU A 269 14.69 1.51 4.05
N ILE A 270 14.59 0.92 2.85
CA ILE A 270 15.68 0.16 2.24
C ILE A 270 16.34 1.04 1.19
N GLU A 271 17.56 1.48 1.46
CA GLU A 271 18.31 2.26 0.50
C GLU A 271 18.78 1.41 -0.67
N GLY A 272 18.52 1.92 -1.88
CA GLY A 272 19.04 1.38 -3.13
C GLY A 272 19.99 2.37 -3.80
N GLU A 273 19.77 2.58 -5.08
CA GLU A 273 20.61 3.43 -5.92
C GLU A 273 19.83 4.57 -6.58
N SER A 274 18.55 4.71 -6.24
CA SER A 274 17.62 5.63 -6.93
C SER A 274 17.52 7.01 -6.31
N VAL A 275 18.26 7.30 -5.27
CA VAL A 275 18.27 8.62 -4.59
C VAL A 275 19.68 9.19 -4.60
N MET A 276 19.79 10.44 -5.07
CA MET A 276 21.01 11.20 -5.06
C MET A 276 20.95 12.28 -3.97
N GLU A 277 22.05 12.48 -3.28
CA GLU A 277 22.18 13.59 -2.36
C GLU A 277 22.46 14.88 -3.14
N LEU A 278 21.61 15.87 -2.95
CA LEU A 278 21.82 17.22 -3.47
C LEU A 278 22.50 18.05 -2.40
N ASN A 279 23.84 18.02 -2.37
CA ASN A 279 24.57 18.92 -1.50
C ASN A 279 24.58 20.31 -2.14
N GLY A 280 24.06 21.28 -1.41
CA GLY A 280 24.38 22.65 -1.69
C GLY A 280 25.90 22.81 -1.74
N ASP A 281 26.40 23.54 -2.73
CA ASP A 281 27.81 23.90 -2.84
C ASP A 281 28.36 24.31 -1.49
N LYS A 282 29.49 23.71 -1.14
CA LYS A 282 30.28 24.11 0.02
C LYS A 282 30.84 25.49 -0.21
#